data_f14709c363bb967cc22accbbc0654d6b
#
_entry.id   f14709c363bb967cc22accbbc0654d6b
#
_cell.length_a   1.000
_cell.length_b   1.000
_cell.length_c   1.000
_cell.angle_alpha   90.00
_cell.angle_beta   90.00
_cell.angle_gamma   90.00
#
_symmetry.space_group_name_H-M   'P 1'
#
loop_
_entity.id
_entity.type
_entity.pdbx_description
1 polymer ?
#
loop_
_entity_poly.entity_id
_entity_poly.type
_entity_poly.pdbx_seq_one_letter_code
_entity_poly.pdbx_strand_id
1 'polypeptide(L)' 'KKIVISGVFAKHSREEYKAMIEQNGGKNVSSISSATSYVFAGENMGPAKLEKARKLGIPIIGEDEFLAMLE' A
#
# COMPACT_ATOMS: atom_id res chain seq x y z
N LYS A 1 10.78 -3.38 3.85
CA LYS A 1 9.35 -3.64 4.03
C LYS A 1 8.67 -3.82 2.68
N LYS A 2 7.76 -4.77 2.60
CA LYS A 2 7.01 -5.04 1.38
C LYS A 2 5.65 -4.35 1.45
N ILE A 3 5.36 -3.53 0.46
CA ILE A 3 4.13 -2.73 0.42
C ILE A 3 3.38 -3.00 -0.87
N VAL A 4 2.09 -3.30 -0.76
CA VAL A 4 1.21 -3.48 -1.91
C VAL A 4 0.45 -2.18 -2.13
N ILE A 5 0.52 -1.65 -3.35
CA ILE A 5 -0.24 -0.46 -3.73
C ILE A 5 -1.50 -0.92 -4.46
N SER A 6 -2.66 -0.46 -4.02
CA SER A 6 -3.93 -0.83 -4.61
C SER A 6 -4.90 0.35 -4.64
N GLY A 7 -5.75 0.40 -5.65
CA GLY A 7 -6.74 1.46 -5.79
C GLY A 7 -6.24 2.67 -6.55
N VAL A 8 -7.00 3.75 -6.49
CA VAL A 8 -6.71 5.02 -7.18
C VAL A 8 -6.35 6.07 -6.15
N PHE A 9 -5.33 6.87 -6.44
CA PHE A 9 -4.84 7.89 -5.51
C PHE A 9 -5.16 9.30 -6.05
N ALA A 10 -5.50 10.19 -5.13
CA ALA A 10 -5.89 11.56 -5.48
C ALA A 10 -4.71 12.53 -5.41
N LYS A 11 -3.79 12.33 -4.48
CA LYS A 11 -2.69 13.28 -4.23
C LYS A 11 -1.49 13.08 -5.12
N HIS A 12 -1.15 11.84 -5.39
CA HIS A 12 -0.01 11.48 -6.24
C HIS A 12 -0.38 10.28 -7.09
N SER A 13 0.37 10.04 -8.18
CA SER A 13 0.16 8.85 -9.00
C SER A 13 0.75 7.61 -8.33
N ARG A 14 0.32 6.44 -8.81
CA ARG A 14 0.88 5.18 -8.30
C ARG A 14 2.38 5.10 -8.48
N GLU A 15 2.87 5.60 -9.61
CA GLU A 15 4.30 5.58 -9.89
C GLU A 15 5.08 6.47 -8.94
N GLU A 16 4.52 7.61 -8.58
CA GLU A 16 5.14 8.48 -7.60
C GLU A 16 5.23 7.81 -6.24
N TYR A 17 4.16 7.15 -5.81
CA TYR A 17 4.17 6.42 -4.54
C TYR A 17 5.15 5.26 -4.57
N LYS A 18 5.24 4.58 -5.70
CA LYS A 18 6.20 3.49 -5.86
C LYS A 18 7.64 4.00 -5.67
N ALA A 19 7.95 5.15 -6.26
CA ALA A 19 9.26 5.75 -6.10
C ALA A 19 9.53 6.14 -4.64
N MET A 20 8.53 6.70 -3.97
CA MET A 20 8.65 7.07 -2.56
C MET A 20 8.94 5.85 -1.68
N ILE A 21 8.26 4.75 -1.95
CA ILE A 21 8.47 3.49 -1.22
C ILE A 21 9.91 3.02 -1.39
N GLU A 22 10.40 3.00 -2.61
CA GLU A 22 11.76 2.55 -2.90
C GLU A 22 12.81 3.46 -2.29
N GLN A 23 12.59 4.77 -2.33
CA GLN A 23 13.50 5.74 -1.74
C GLN A 23 13.61 5.59 -0.22
N ASN A 24 12.58 5.10 0.41
CA ASN A 24 12.56 4.90 1.86
C ASN A 24 12.91 3.48 2.28
N GLY A 25 13.51 2.71 1.38
CA GLY A 25 13.96 1.37 1.68
C GLY A 25 12.89 0.29 1.63
N GLY A 26 11.69 0.64 1.17
CA GLY A 26 10.62 -0.32 0.99
C GLY A 26 10.67 -0.98 -0.37
N LYS A 27 9.84 -1.98 -0.56
CA LYS A 27 9.71 -2.67 -1.83
C LYS A 27 8.23 -2.74 -2.22
N ASN A 28 7.94 -2.32 -3.44
CA ASN A 28 6.59 -2.43 -3.98
C ASN A 28 6.40 -3.84 -4.53
N VAL A 29 5.38 -4.54 -4.04
CA VAL A 29 5.02 -5.88 -4.52
C VAL A 29 3.60 -5.85 -5.05
N SER A 30 3.31 -6.74 -5.99
CA SER A 30 2.00 -6.77 -6.66
C SER A 30 0.98 -7.67 -5.99
N SER A 31 1.42 -8.53 -5.09
CA SER A 31 0.54 -9.53 -4.46
C SER A 31 0.59 -9.43 -2.94
N ILE A 32 -0.59 -9.55 -2.33
CA ILE A 32 -0.69 -9.58 -0.88
C ILE A 32 -0.32 -10.99 -0.40
N SER A 33 0.59 -11.06 0.56
CA SER A 33 1.00 -12.33 1.15
C SER A 33 1.31 -12.12 2.63
N SER A 34 1.60 -13.21 3.34
CA SER A 34 1.96 -13.12 4.76
C SER A 34 3.24 -12.32 5.00
N ALA A 35 4.07 -12.15 3.97
CA ALA A 35 5.28 -11.36 4.05
C ALA A 35 5.05 -9.86 3.78
N THR A 36 3.85 -9.47 3.35
CA THR A 36 3.51 -8.07 3.09
C THR A 36 3.45 -7.29 4.40
N SER A 37 4.13 -6.15 4.46
CA SER A 37 4.13 -5.31 5.66
C SER A 37 2.89 -4.43 5.76
N TYR A 38 2.49 -3.82 4.63
CA TYR A 38 1.34 -2.93 4.56
C TYR A 38 0.63 -3.07 3.23
N VAL A 39 -0.67 -2.78 3.23
CA VAL A 39 -1.42 -2.56 2.00
C VAL A 39 -1.73 -1.07 1.93
N PHE A 40 -1.17 -0.39 0.94
CA PHE A 40 -1.43 1.02 0.72
C PHE A 40 -2.66 1.13 -0.17
N ALA A 41 -3.80 1.42 0.44
CA ALA A 41 -5.09 1.43 -0.22
C ALA A 41 -5.51 2.84 -0.59
N GLY A 42 -5.76 3.07 -1.89
CA GLY A 42 -6.40 4.29 -2.36
C GLY A 42 -7.90 4.09 -2.45
N GLU A 43 -8.57 4.98 -3.16
CA GLU A 43 -10.00 4.87 -3.39
C GLU A 43 -10.29 3.74 -4.39
N ASN A 44 -11.48 3.17 -4.31
CA ASN A 44 -11.94 2.11 -5.22
C ASN A 44 -11.09 0.84 -5.19
N MET A 45 -10.51 0.55 -4.05
CA MET A 45 -9.80 -0.71 -3.87
C MET A 45 -10.78 -1.87 -3.97
N GLY A 46 -10.42 -2.91 -4.72
CA GLY A 46 -11.26 -4.08 -4.89
C GLY A 46 -11.46 -4.85 -3.58
N PRO A 47 -12.67 -5.39 -3.34
CA PRO A 47 -12.95 -6.10 -2.10
C PRO A 47 -12.10 -7.36 -1.88
N ALA A 48 -11.69 -8.01 -2.96
CA ALA A 48 -10.87 -9.23 -2.85
C ALA A 48 -9.53 -8.97 -2.17
N LYS A 49 -8.86 -7.87 -2.54
CA LYS A 49 -7.59 -7.51 -1.91
C LYS A 49 -7.76 -7.08 -0.46
N LEU A 50 -8.84 -6.35 -0.19
CA LEU A 50 -9.16 -5.91 1.15
C LEU A 50 -9.37 -7.10 2.09
N GLU A 51 -10.16 -8.07 1.65
CA GLU A 51 -10.42 -9.28 2.43
C GLU A 51 -9.16 -10.09 2.66
N LYS A 52 -8.32 -10.21 1.65
CA LYS A 52 -7.09 -10.98 1.78
C LYS A 52 -6.16 -10.34 2.80
N ALA A 53 -6.04 -9.03 2.80
CA ALA A 53 -5.25 -8.30 3.79
C ALA A 53 -5.79 -8.53 5.20
N ARG A 54 -7.10 -8.50 5.36
CA ARG A 54 -7.74 -8.74 6.66
C ARG A 54 -7.48 -10.15 7.16
N LYS A 55 -7.58 -11.14 6.30
CA LYS A 55 -7.33 -12.53 6.66
C LYS A 55 -5.91 -12.76 7.14
N LEU A 56 -4.97 -12.07 6.52
CA LEU A 56 -3.56 -12.18 6.86
C LEU A 56 -3.14 -11.25 8.00
N GLY A 57 -4.06 -10.42 8.47
CA GLY A 57 -3.75 -9.47 9.54
C GLY A 57 -2.81 -8.36 9.12
N ILE A 58 -2.81 -8.01 7.83
CA ILE A 58 -1.93 -6.97 7.30
C ILE A 58 -2.59 -5.60 7.46
N PRO A 59 -1.88 -4.60 8.01
CA PRO A 59 -2.42 -3.25 8.14
C PRO A 59 -2.73 -2.62 6.79
N ILE A 60 -3.89 -1.96 6.70
CA ILE A 60 -4.30 -1.23 5.51
C ILE A 60 -4.21 0.24 5.83
N ILE A 61 -3.46 0.98 5.03
CA ILE A 61 -3.24 2.41 5.24
C ILE A 61 -3.72 3.22 4.04
N GLY A 62 -4.19 4.43 4.31
CA GLY A 62 -4.62 5.36 3.26
C GLY A 62 -3.51 6.34 2.88
N GLU A 63 -3.83 7.26 1.95
CA GLU A 63 -2.85 8.24 1.50
C GLU A 63 -2.33 9.13 2.63
N ASP A 64 -3.21 9.63 3.48
CA ASP A 64 -2.82 10.51 4.57
C ASP A 64 -1.89 9.81 5.56
N GLU A 65 -2.21 8.56 5.90
CA GLU A 65 -1.38 7.78 6.80
C GLU A 65 -0.02 7.48 6.18
N PHE A 66 -0.02 7.13 4.90
CA PHE A 66 1.22 6.84 4.21
C PHE A 66 2.14 8.06 4.16
N LEU A 67 1.61 9.22 3.83
CA LEU A 67 2.39 10.45 3.76
C LEU A 67 2.92 10.85 5.14
N ALA A 68 2.13 10.65 6.18
CA ALA A 68 2.57 10.89 7.54
C ALA A 68 3.72 9.98 7.96
N MET A 69 3.72 8.74 7.48
CA MET A 69 4.80 7.79 7.76
C MET A 69 6.14 8.18 7.13
N LEU A 70 6.08 8.95 6.03
CA LEU A 70 7.29 9.38 5.32
C LEU A 70 7.89 10.67 5.89
N GLU A 71 7.13 11.36 6.71
CA GLU A 71 7.62 12.55 7.41
C GLU A 71 8.44 12.16 8.66
#